data_68d4e4d79d55b9beaad4edaf3b9f5e27
#
_entry.id   68d4e4d79d55b9beaad4edaf3b9f5e27
#
_cell.length_a   1.000
_cell.length_b   1.000
_cell.length_c   1.000
_cell.angle_alpha   90.00
_cell.angle_beta   90.00
_cell.angle_gamma   90.00
#
_symmetry.space_group_name_H-M   'P 1'
#
loop_
_entity.id
_entity.type
_entity.pdbx_description
1 polymer ?
#
loop_
_entity_poly.entity_id
_entity_poly.type
_entity_poly.pdbx_seq_one_letter_code
_entity_poly.pdbx_strand_id
1 'polypeptide(L)'
;MQVVALTTMGLLCLLAGCGSSSKYDEFFPTRIVSIGDFLSYQGTPVNAFNDKLTVNDMTVNNWVTQLATSYNIAFDPSSTAFATPKATVADLPKQLSGFVPKPGDMLVINAGMNDILNHTQAVLNKTETPDQAVSLLGALGTAYQLFARDQLKNFSHILILNAYDLKGSPFAQKNAARFAAAWPNYAGGLSQFIQDETRNFNNKIISNAGTYVSGQGVRLFDAEVLYLSADFQGYGITTAGLTLAACPVVMAGINCTAKSADPNYNTYLYADDINVTPVAQRLLGAYTYTFLRSAKGW
;
A
#
# COMPACT_ATOMS: atom_id res chain seq x y z
N MET A 1 -30.85 75.81 32.30
CA MET A 1 -30.59 75.03 31.11
C MET A 1 -29.41 74.08 31.42
N GLN A 2 -29.75 72.87 31.73
CA GLN A 2 -28.76 71.82 32.06
C GLN A 2 -28.43 71.03 30.79
N VAL A 3 -27.15 70.98 30.46
CA VAL A 3 -26.63 70.15 29.35
C VAL A 3 -26.20 68.83 29.93
N VAL A 4 -26.89 67.75 29.53
CA VAL A 4 -26.58 66.39 29.88
C VAL A 4 -25.52 65.91 28.95
N ALA A 5 -24.31 65.61 29.45
CA ALA A 5 -23.24 64.92 28.71
C ALA A 5 -23.50 63.46 28.81
N LEU A 6 -23.91 62.82 27.70
CA LEU A 6 -23.94 61.37 27.56
C LEU A 6 -22.50 60.85 27.28
N THR A 7 -21.94 60.22 28.22
CA THR A 7 -20.72 59.42 28.08
C THR A 7 -21.03 58.10 27.36
N THR A 8 -20.75 58.04 26.08
CA THR A 8 -20.69 56.81 25.32
C THR A 8 -19.38 56.12 25.64
N MET A 9 -19.40 55.30 26.71
CA MET A 9 -18.31 54.38 27.02
C MET A 9 -18.41 53.17 26.10
N GLY A 10 -17.61 53.24 25.02
CA GLY A 10 -17.57 52.23 23.99
C GLY A 10 -17.19 50.86 24.54
N LEU A 11 -18.05 49.92 24.30
CA LEU A 11 -17.86 48.50 24.50
C LEU A 11 -16.82 47.99 23.47
N LEU A 12 -15.53 48.22 23.74
CA LEU A 12 -14.40 47.59 23.09
C LEU A 12 -14.06 46.31 23.88
N CYS A 13 -15.02 45.40 23.93
CA CYS A 13 -14.77 44.10 24.51
C CYS A 13 -14.60 43.10 23.39
N LEU A 14 -13.31 42.65 23.22
CA LEU A 14 -12.99 41.26 23.14
C LEU A 14 -13.45 40.52 21.89
N LEU A 15 -12.88 40.90 20.77
CA LEU A 15 -12.57 39.97 19.72
C LEU A 15 -11.12 39.44 19.93
N ALA A 16 -10.80 39.05 21.14
CA ALA A 16 -9.74 38.05 21.36
C ALA A 16 -10.34 36.74 20.89
N GLY A 17 -10.50 36.59 19.58
CA GLY A 17 -10.75 35.31 18.96
C GLY A 17 -9.65 34.37 19.39
N CYS A 18 -9.97 33.41 20.23
CA CYS A 18 -9.17 32.22 20.45
C CYS A 18 -9.07 31.45 19.14
N GLY A 19 -8.36 32.00 18.18
CA GLY A 19 -7.81 31.28 17.05
C GLY A 19 -6.57 30.59 17.48
N SER A 20 -6.66 29.65 18.43
CA SER A 20 -5.67 28.60 18.51
C SER A 20 -5.90 27.66 17.33
N SER A 21 -5.60 28.12 16.14
CA SER A 21 -5.22 27.20 15.10
C SER A 21 -3.94 26.53 15.66
N SER A 22 -4.09 25.36 16.25
CA SER A 22 -2.96 24.47 16.44
C SER A 22 -2.37 24.31 15.04
N LYS A 23 -1.32 25.08 14.73
CA LYS A 23 -0.49 24.85 13.57
C LYS A 23 0.19 23.52 13.86
N TYR A 24 -0.42 22.43 13.41
CA TYR A 24 0.35 21.22 13.25
C TYR A 24 1.36 21.56 12.16
N ASP A 25 2.64 21.59 12.51
CA ASP A 25 3.69 21.71 11.52
C ASP A 25 3.53 20.55 10.56
N GLU A 26 3.45 20.86 9.27
CA GLU A 26 3.39 19.83 8.23
C GLU A 26 4.64 18.97 8.32
N PHE A 27 4.47 17.67 8.32
CA PHE A 27 5.58 16.75 8.30
C PHE A 27 6.12 16.61 6.88
N PHE A 28 7.41 16.87 6.74
CA PHE A 28 8.16 16.58 5.53
C PHE A 28 9.22 15.53 5.88
N PRO A 29 9.08 14.31 5.40
CA PRO A 29 10.08 13.30 5.66
C PRO A 29 11.43 13.72 5.07
N THR A 30 12.50 13.48 5.80
CA THR A 30 13.87 13.66 5.30
C THR A 30 14.42 12.39 4.68
N ARG A 31 13.81 11.24 5.06
CA ARG A 31 14.19 9.91 4.56
C ARG A 31 12.95 8.98 4.62
N ILE A 32 12.80 8.14 3.61
CA ILE A 32 11.78 7.09 3.59
C ILE A 32 12.45 5.75 3.86
N VAL A 33 11.96 5.03 4.86
CA VAL A 33 12.38 3.67 5.21
C VAL A 33 11.29 2.71 4.77
N SER A 34 11.61 1.73 3.95
CA SER A 34 10.63 0.82 3.32
C SER A 34 10.87 -0.61 3.76
N ILE A 35 9.81 -1.26 4.25
CA ILE A 35 9.76 -2.68 4.57
C ILE A 35 8.52 -3.33 3.96
N GLY A 36 8.53 -4.65 3.87
CA GLY A 36 7.39 -5.42 3.40
C GLY A 36 7.73 -6.45 2.35
N ASP A 37 6.80 -6.69 1.44
CA ASP A 37 6.86 -7.74 0.43
C ASP A 37 7.30 -7.24 -0.97
N PHE A 38 6.98 -8.03 -2.01
CA PHE A 38 7.38 -7.75 -3.40
C PHE A 38 6.88 -6.40 -3.93
N LEU A 39 5.78 -5.85 -3.42
CA LEU A 39 5.26 -4.57 -3.89
C LEU A 39 6.22 -3.41 -3.57
N SER A 40 6.92 -3.46 -2.43
CA SER A 40 7.92 -2.47 -2.01
C SER A 40 9.36 -2.87 -2.32
N TYR A 41 9.60 -4.08 -2.81
CA TYR A 41 10.94 -4.58 -3.07
C TYR A 41 11.63 -3.75 -4.16
N GLN A 42 12.82 -3.26 -3.85
CA GLN A 42 13.62 -2.42 -4.77
C GLN A 42 14.62 -3.23 -5.62
N GLY A 43 14.73 -4.53 -5.35
CA GLY A 43 15.79 -5.34 -5.94
C GLY A 43 17.13 -5.17 -5.22
N THR A 44 18.11 -5.91 -5.73
CA THR A 44 19.52 -5.66 -5.40
C THR A 44 20.11 -4.71 -6.42
N PRO A 45 21.21 -4.00 -6.14
CA PRO A 45 21.87 -3.13 -7.10
C PRO A 45 22.18 -3.79 -8.45
N VAL A 46 22.29 -5.13 -8.47
CA VAL A 46 22.60 -5.94 -9.67
C VAL A 46 21.34 -6.49 -10.35
N ASN A 47 20.22 -6.60 -9.62
CA ASN A 47 18.96 -7.20 -10.07
C ASN A 47 17.75 -6.36 -9.64
N ALA A 48 17.86 -5.05 -9.68
CA ALA A 48 16.76 -4.17 -9.33
C ALA A 48 15.55 -4.51 -10.19
N PHE A 49 14.41 -4.79 -9.54
CA PHE A 49 13.12 -5.01 -10.22
C PHE A 49 12.83 -3.89 -11.23
N ASN A 50 13.27 -2.67 -10.90
CA ASN A 50 13.13 -1.49 -11.73
C ASN A 50 13.99 -1.52 -13.01
N ASP A 51 15.10 -2.27 -13.04
CA ASP A 51 15.95 -2.36 -14.23
C ASP A 51 15.35 -3.23 -15.33
N LYS A 52 14.32 -4.01 -14.99
CA LYS A 52 13.72 -5.00 -15.89
C LYS A 52 12.36 -4.59 -16.42
N LEU A 53 11.61 -3.79 -15.68
CA LEU A 53 10.38 -3.16 -16.16
C LEU A 53 10.71 -1.72 -16.56
N THR A 54 11.24 -1.55 -17.77
CA THR A 54 11.56 -0.23 -18.32
C THR A 54 10.49 0.22 -19.30
N VAL A 55 10.09 1.48 -19.21
CA VAL A 55 9.27 2.15 -20.23
C VAL A 55 10.19 2.95 -21.11
N ASN A 56 10.26 2.63 -22.42
CA ASN A 56 11.16 3.30 -23.36
C ASN A 56 12.63 3.28 -22.91
N ASP A 57 13.11 2.13 -22.46
CA ASP A 57 14.45 1.94 -21.91
C ASP A 57 14.79 2.80 -20.69
N MET A 58 13.80 3.44 -20.07
CA MET A 58 13.95 4.18 -18.82
C MET A 58 13.42 3.35 -17.64
N THR A 59 14.20 3.28 -16.58
CA THR A 59 13.79 2.65 -15.31
C THR A 59 12.53 3.34 -14.78
N VAL A 60 11.53 2.54 -14.44
CA VAL A 60 10.30 3.05 -13.85
C VAL A 60 10.37 2.86 -12.34
N ASN A 61 10.19 3.94 -11.61
CA ASN A 61 10.15 3.91 -10.16
C ASN A 61 9.02 2.99 -9.68
N ASN A 62 9.31 2.16 -8.67
CA ASN A 62 8.24 1.55 -7.91
C ASN A 62 7.53 2.61 -7.05
N TRP A 63 6.45 2.22 -6.36
CA TRP A 63 5.64 3.17 -5.62
C TRP A 63 6.41 3.91 -4.51
N VAL A 64 7.37 3.25 -3.83
CA VAL A 64 8.19 3.87 -2.77
C VAL A 64 9.12 4.93 -3.36
N THR A 65 9.79 4.60 -4.47
CA THR A 65 10.66 5.55 -5.16
C THR A 65 9.84 6.70 -5.74
N GLN A 66 8.66 6.43 -6.28
CA GLN A 66 7.74 7.47 -6.75
C GLN A 66 7.27 8.38 -5.60
N LEU A 67 6.95 7.82 -4.44
CA LEU A 67 6.59 8.58 -3.24
C LEU A 67 7.75 9.47 -2.80
N ALA A 68 8.97 8.94 -2.74
CA ALA A 68 10.17 9.71 -2.40
C ALA A 68 10.41 10.86 -3.39
N THR A 69 10.27 10.60 -4.67
CA THR A 69 10.37 11.62 -5.73
C THR A 69 9.33 12.73 -5.53
N SER A 70 8.11 12.37 -5.16
CA SER A 70 7.02 13.34 -4.90
C SER A 70 7.31 14.24 -3.68
N TYR A 71 8.07 13.74 -2.70
CA TYR A 71 8.57 14.54 -1.58
C TYR A 71 9.90 15.25 -1.88
N ASN A 72 10.44 15.11 -3.09
CA ASN A 72 11.78 15.62 -3.46
C ASN A 72 12.91 15.06 -2.57
N ILE A 73 12.81 13.78 -2.22
CA ILE A 73 13.79 13.06 -1.41
C ILE A 73 14.64 12.18 -2.32
N ALA A 74 15.98 12.27 -2.16
CA ALA A 74 16.87 11.29 -2.75
C ALA A 74 16.71 9.96 -2.01
N PHE A 75 16.08 8.97 -2.67
CA PHE A 75 15.87 7.64 -2.09
C PHE A 75 17.11 6.78 -2.30
N ASP A 76 17.70 6.32 -1.21
CA ASP A 76 18.82 5.38 -1.24
C ASP A 76 18.36 3.98 -0.83
N PRO A 77 18.07 3.08 -1.81
CA PRO A 77 17.59 1.73 -1.51
C PRO A 77 18.58 0.90 -0.69
N SER A 78 19.88 1.17 -0.80
CA SER A 78 20.92 0.38 -0.12
C SER A 78 20.89 0.53 1.39
N SER A 79 20.39 1.67 1.89
CA SER A 79 20.38 1.99 3.32
C SER A 79 18.98 2.02 3.96
N THR A 80 17.92 2.04 3.14
CA THR A 80 16.55 2.26 3.65
C THR A 80 15.48 1.35 3.05
N ALA A 81 15.82 0.47 2.09
CA ALA A 81 14.87 -0.46 1.50
C ALA A 81 15.17 -1.90 1.95
N PHE A 82 14.35 -2.42 2.85
CA PHE A 82 14.53 -3.73 3.46
C PHE A 82 13.44 -4.73 3.06
N ALA A 83 12.47 -4.33 2.23
CA ALA A 83 11.45 -5.21 1.71
C ALA A 83 12.06 -6.39 0.95
N THR A 84 11.47 -7.58 1.07
CA THR A 84 11.90 -8.78 0.36
C THR A 84 10.76 -9.44 -0.38
N PRO A 85 10.98 -10.05 -1.57
CA PRO A 85 9.88 -10.49 -2.44
C PRO A 85 8.95 -11.53 -1.81
N LYS A 86 9.43 -12.31 -0.86
CA LYS A 86 8.66 -13.41 -0.22
C LYS A 86 8.26 -13.09 1.22
N ALA A 87 8.47 -11.86 1.69
CA ALA A 87 8.15 -11.52 3.06
C ALA A 87 6.65 -11.67 3.35
N THR A 88 6.37 -12.20 4.51
CA THR A 88 5.08 -12.27 5.16
C THR A 88 5.02 -11.25 6.30
N VAL A 89 3.87 -11.11 6.93
CA VAL A 89 3.72 -10.29 8.14
C VAL A 89 4.72 -10.69 9.23
N ALA A 90 5.00 -11.98 9.37
CA ALA A 90 5.93 -12.51 10.35
C ALA A 90 7.40 -12.07 10.12
N ASP A 91 7.76 -11.69 8.90
CA ASP A 91 9.14 -11.29 8.56
C ASP A 91 9.43 -9.82 8.85
N LEU A 92 8.40 -8.97 9.05
CA LEU A 92 8.55 -7.53 9.22
C LEU A 92 9.53 -7.13 10.35
N PRO A 93 9.49 -7.76 11.54
CA PRO A 93 10.43 -7.42 12.60
C PRO A 93 11.90 -7.63 12.20
N LYS A 94 12.17 -8.68 11.42
CA LYS A 94 13.53 -9.01 10.95
C LYS A 94 14.05 -7.98 9.96
N GLN A 95 13.18 -7.40 9.13
CA GLN A 95 13.56 -6.39 8.14
C GLN A 95 14.06 -5.09 8.78
N LEU A 96 13.62 -4.74 9.98
CA LEU A 96 14.11 -3.58 10.74
C LEU A 96 15.21 -3.94 11.75
N SER A 97 15.66 -5.19 11.81
CA SER A 97 16.70 -5.60 12.75
C SER A 97 18.01 -4.87 12.48
N GLY A 98 18.54 -4.18 13.49
CA GLY A 98 19.77 -3.40 13.38
C GLY A 98 19.60 -2.03 12.71
N PHE A 99 18.41 -1.67 12.20
CA PHE A 99 18.18 -0.33 11.68
C PHE A 99 18.06 0.69 12.83
N VAL A 100 18.73 1.82 12.66
CA VAL A 100 18.70 2.93 13.63
C VAL A 100 17.89 4.08 13.00
N PRO A 101 16.66 4.31 13.46
CA PRO A 101 15.84 5.43 13.01
C PRO A 101 16.46 6.79 13.34
N LYS A 102 16.22 7.79 12.49
CA LYS A 102 16.64 9.18 12.69
C LYS A 102 15.42 10.10 12.72
N PRO A 103 15.50 11.25 13.38
CA PRO A 103 14.47 12.27 13.28
C PRO A 103 14.17 12.62 11.81
N GLY A 104 12.89 12.67 11.44
CA GLY A 104 12.44 12.91 10.07
C GLY A 104 12.33 11.66 9.20
N ASP A 105 12.62 10.47 9.72
CA ASP A 105 12.33 9.22 9.02
C ASP A 105 10.82 8.97 8.97
N MET A 106 10.33 8.61 7.79
CA MET A 106 9.00 8.05 7.58
C MET A 106 9.13 6.56 7.27
N LEU A 107 8.47 5.72 8.06
CA LEU A 107 8.40 4.30 7.79
C LEU A 107 7.22 4.02 6.84
N VAL A 108 7.46 3.30 5.76
CA VAL A 108 6.41 2.80 4.87
C VAL A 108 6.42 1.27 4.89
N ILE A 109 5.23 0.68 5.05
CA ILE A 109 5.06 -0.75 5.21
C ILE A 109 3.98 -1.25 4.26
N ASN A 110 4.26 -2.31 3.51
CA ASN A 110 3.22 -3.13 2.89
C ASN A 110 3.48 -4.60 3.21
N ALA A 111 2.45 -5.34 3.53
CA ALA A 111 2.52 -6.78 3.79
C ALA A 111 1.13 -7.42 3.67
N GLY A 112 1.10 -8.74 3.66
CA GLY A 112 -0.12 -9.53 3.62
C GLY A 112 -0.36 -10.23 2.29
N MET A 113 0.20 -9.75 1.19
CA MET A 113 0.00 -10.38 -0.13
C MET A 113 0.57 -11.77 -0.18
N ASN A 114 1.79 -11.98 0.33
CA ASN A 114 2.37 -13.33 0.39
C ASN A 114 1.64 -14.22 1.39
N ASP A 115 1.10 -13.66 2.48
CA ASP A 115 0.27 -14.42 3.41
C ASP A 115 -1.00 -14.92 2.71
N ILE A 116 -1.72 -14.04 2.00
CA ILE A 116 -2.91 -14.38 1.22
C ILE A 116 -2.57 -15.45 0.16
N LEU A 117 -1.51 -15.25 -0.62
CA LEU A 117 -1.09 -16.21 -1.65
C LEU A 117 -0.71 -17.57 -1.06
N ASN A 118 -0.04 -17.62 0.09
CA ASN A 118 0.35 -18.86 0.75
C ASN A 118 -0.89 -19.63 1.24
N HIS A 119 -1.85 -18.96 1.87
CA HIS A 119 -3.09 -19.58 2.33
C HIS A 119 -3.98 -20.00 1.15
N THR A 120 -4.11 -19.15 0.12
CA THR A 120 -4.81 -19.54 -1.13
C THR A 120 -4.18 -20.81 -1.73
N GLN A 121 -2.85 -20.89 -1.77
CA GLN A 121 -2.16 -22.08 -2.30
C GLN A 121 -2.39 -23.32 -1.41
N ALA A 122 -2.42 -23.16 -0.07
CA ALA A 122 -2.73 -24.24 0.85
C ALA A 122 -4.17 -24.76 0.64
N VAL A 123 -5.13 -23.88 0.40
CA VAL A 123 -6.51 -24.25 0.06
C VAL A 123 -6.58 -24.97 -1.30
N LEU A 124 -5.88 -24.47 -2.31
CA LEU A 124 -5.78 -25.13 -3.62
C LEU A 124 -5.15 -26.52 -3.52
N ASN A 125 -4.25 -26.75 -2.57
CA ASN A 125 -3.61 -28.02 -2.27
C ASN A 125 -4.43 -28.91 -1.31
N LYS A 126 -5.56 -28.44 -0.78
CA LYS A 126 -6.39 -29.12 0.24
C LYS A 126 -5.66 -29.36 1.56
N THR A 127 -4.63 -28.60 1.88
CA THR A 127 -3.95 -28.64 3.19
C THR A 127 -4.60 -27.71 4.21
N GLU A 128 -5.41 -26.76 3.73
CA GLU A 128 -6.29 -25.91 4.54
C GLU A 128 -7.70 -25.90 3.94
N THR A 129 -8.70 -25.66 4.77
CA THR A 129 -10.04 -25.35 4.27
C THR A 129 -10.17 -23.84 4.02
N PRO A 130 -11.12 -23.38 3.15
CA PRO A 130 -11.35 -21.96 2.93
C PRO A 130 -11.62 -21.19 4.24
N ASP A 131 -12.44 -21.72 5.15
CA ASP A 131 -12.76 -21.06 6.43
C ASP A 131 -11.55 -20.94 7.35
N GLN A 132 -10.68 -21.95 7.37
CA GLN A 132 -9.41 -21.89 8.11
C GLN A 132 -8.51 -20.77 7.59
N ALA A 133 -8.30 -20.71 6.28
CA ALA A 133 -7.47 -19.69 5.64
C ALA A 133 -7.98 -18.28 5.92
N VAL A 134 -9.29 -18.02 5.72
CA VAL A 134 -9.92 -16.73 6.03
C VAL A 134 -9.71 -16.35 7.50
N SER A 135 -9.88 -17.30 8.44
CA SER A 135 -9.69 -17.05 9.88
C SER A 135 -8.24 -16.70 10.21
N LEU A 136 -7.27 -17.45 9.66
CA LEU A 136 -5.83 -17.22 9.89
C LEU A 136 -5.41 -15.84 9.34
N LEU A 137 -5.90 -15.45 8.17
CA LEU A 137 -5.62 -14.13 7.60
C LEU A 137 -6.17 -12.99 8.45
N GLY A 138 -7.30 -13.17 9.12
CA GLY A 138 -7.78 -12.19 10.11
C GLY A 138 -6.80 -12.02 11.28
N ALA A 139 -6.22 -13.11 11.79
CA ALA A 139 -5.20 -13.03 12.83
C ALA A 139 -3.93 -12.33 12.34
N LEU A 140 -3.50 -12.60 11.11
CA LEU A 140 -2.35 -11.95 10.48
C LEU A 140 -2.58 -10.45 10.24
N GLY A 141 -3.77 -10.01 9.84
CA GLY A 141 -4.14 -8.60 9.75
C GLY A 141 -4.03 -7.89 11.09
N THR A 142 -4.45 -8.55 12.16
CA THR A 142 -4.28 -8.03 13.55
C THR A 142 -2.80 -7.93 13.91
N ALA A 143 -1.99 -8.94 13.60
CA ALA A 143 -0.55 -8.94 13.88
C ALA A 143 0.17 -7.82 13.10
N TYR A 144 -0.19 -7.61 11.84
CA TYR A 144 0.35 -6.54 10.99
C TYR A 144 0.12 -5.16 11.61
N GLN A 145 -1.11 -4.91 12.05
CA GLN A 145 -1.44 -3.66 12.69
C GLN A 145 -0.71 -3.45 14.02
N LEU A 146 -0.65 -4.48 14.87
CA LEU A 146 0.06 -4.41 16.14
C LEU A 146 1.54 -4.11 15.91
N PHE A 147 2.16 -4.74 14.90
CA PHE A 147 3.52 -4.44 14.51
C PHE A 147 3.69 -2.97 14.10
N ALA A 148 2.85 -2.46 13.20
CA ALA A 148 2.92 -1.07 12.75
C ALA A 148 2.78 -0.08 13.92
N ARG A 149 1.84 -0.33 14.83
CA ARG A 149 1.63 0.48 16.04
C ARG A 149 2.85 0.45 16.95
N ASP A 150 3.49 -0.70 17.10
CA ASP A 150 4.67 -0.86 17.96
C ASP A 150 5.88 -0.07 17.44
N GLN A 151 5.92 0.21 16.14
CA GLN A 151 6.97 1.05 15.54
C GLN A 151 6.83 2.54 15.86
N LEU A 152 5.70 3.01 16.41
CA LEU A 152 5.54 4.42 16.82
C LEU A 152 6.52 4.85 17.92
N LYS A 153 7.10 3.92 18.66
CA LYS A 153 8.21 4.23 19.58
C LYS A 153 9.50 4.65 18.88
N ASN A 154 9.65 4.30 17.59
CA ASN A 154 10.86 4.52 16.80
C ASN A 154 10.65 5.53 15.67
N PHE A 155 9.44 5.62 15.12
CA PHE A 155 9.07 6.48 14.00
C PHE A 155 7.87 7.33 14.36
N SER A 156 7.95 8.63 14.14
CA SER A 156 6.81 9.53 14.39
C SER A 156 5.70 9.39 13.33
N HIS A 157 6.06 8.97 12.11
CA HIS A 157 5.14 8.87 10.98
C HIS A 157 5.32 7.52 10.28
N ILE A 158 4.22 6.79 10.17
CA ILE A 158 4.18 5.46 9.58
C ILE A 158 3.03 5.38 8.58
N LEU A 159 3.35 5.08 7.34
CA LEU A 159 2.38 4.75 6.32
C LEU A 159 2.30 3.23 6.18
N ILE A 160 1.11 2.67 6.32
CA ILE A 160 0.84 1.27 6.01
C ILE A 160 -0.08 1.17 4.82
N LEU A 161 0.14 0.17 3.97
CA LEU A 161 -0.77 -0.22 2.92
C LEU A 161 -1.45 -1.52 3.33
N ASN A 162 -2.75 -1.63 3.09
CA ASN A 162 -3.44 -2.91 3.16
C ASN A 162 -3.17 -3.74 1.89
N ALA A 163 -3.60 -4.99 1.91
CA ALA A 163 -3.48 -5.87 0.75
C ALA A 163 -4.48 -5.45 -0.34
N TYR A 164 -4.04 -5.42 -1.59
CA TYR A 164 -4.94 -5.25 -2.72
C TYR A 164 -5.58 -6.58 -3.14
N ASP A 165 -6.77 -6.51 -3.76
CA ASP A 165 -7.55 -7.69 -4.09
C ASP A 165 -7.09 -8.32 -5.41
N LEU A 166 -6.68 -9.59 -5.34
CA LEU A 166 -6.27 -10.39 -6.49
C LEU A 166 -7.43 -11.16 -7.15
N LYS A 167 -8.68 -10.93 -6.77
CA LYS A 167 -9.84 -11.70 -7.27
C LYS A 167 -9.96 -11.72 -8.79
N GLY A 168 -9.57 -10.64 -9.47
CA GLY A 168 -9.58 -10.49 -10.93
C GLY A 168 -8.24 -10.78 -11.59
N SER A 169 -7.20 -11.09 -10.84
CA SER A 169 -5.85 -11.26 -11.35
C SER A 169 -5.72 -12.47 -12.30
N PRO A 170 -4.67 -12.49 -13.14
CA PRO A 170 -4.32 -13.67 -13.93
C PRO A 170 -4.13 -14.93 -13.05
N PHE A 171 -3.60 -14.78 -11.82
CA PHE A 171 -3.48 -15.87 -10.85
C PHE A 171 -4.86 -16.48 -10.51
N ALA A 172 -5.85 -15.65 -10.20
CA ALA A 172 -7.19 -16.12 -9.87
C ALA A 172 -7.83 -16.87 -11.05
N GLN A 173 -7.71 -16.32 -12.26
CA GLN A 173 -8.27 -16.94 -13.47
C GLN A 173 -7.63 -18.30 -13.77
N LYS A 174 -6.30 -18.37 -13.71
CA LYS A 174 -5.53 -19.58 -13.98
C LYS A 174 -5.85 -20.73 -13.01
N ASN A 175 -6.19 -20.41 -11.77
CA ASN A 175 -6.46 -21.38 -10.72
C ASN A 175 -7.97 -21.64 -10.48
N ALA A 176 -8.88 -20.93 -11.15
CA ALA A 176 -10.31 -21.00 -10.91
C ALA A 176 -10.89 -22.43 -11.07
N ALA A 177 -10.51 -23.14 -12.15
CA ALA A 177 -10.95 -24.50 -12.39
C ALA A 177 -10.46 -25.49 -11.31
N ARG A 178 -9.20 -25.33 -10.88
CA ARG A 178 -8.61 -26.14 -9.81
C ARG A 178 -9.32 -25.93 -8.48
N PHE A 179 -9.63 -24.70 -8.14
CA PHE A 179 -10.41 -24.37 -6.94
C PHE A 179 -11.83 -24.96 -6.99
N ALA A 180 -12.53 -24.79 -8.12
CA ALA A 180 -13.88 -25.34 -8.30
C ALA A 180 -13.92 -26.87 -8.16
N ALA A 181 -12.90 -27.57 -8.65
CA ALA A 181 -12.77 -29.03 -8.48
C ALA A 181 -12.47 -29.43 -7.02
N ALA A 182 -11.76 -28.58 -6.27
CA ALA A 182 -11.43 -28.83 -4.88
C ALA A 182 -12.58 -28.50 -3.93
N TRP A 183 -13.29 -27.40 -4.20
CA TRP A 183 -14.31 -26.78 -3.36
C TRP A 183 -15.57 -26.40 -4.16
N PRO A 184 -16.31 -27.41 -4.72
CA PRO A 184 -17.42 -27.17 -5.64
C PRO A 184 -18.59 -26.40 -5.02
N ASN A 185 -18.71 -26.43 -3.70
CA ASN A 185 -19.79 -25.76 -2.96
C ASN A 185 -19.43 -24.36 -2.46
N TYR A 186 -18.21 -23.88 -2.70
CA TYR A 186 -17.84 -22.53 -2.29
C TYR A 186 -18.49 -21.50 -3.23
N ALA A 187 -19.40 -20.70 -2.68
CA ALA A 187 -20.15 -19.71 -3.46
C ALA A 187 -19.20 -18.64 -4.06
N GLY A 188 -19.33 -18.39 -5.37
CA GLY A 188 -18.50 -17.42 -6.07
C GLY A 188 -17.09 -17.89 -6.45
N GLY A 189 -16.74 -19.13 -6.12
CA GLY A 189 -15.48 -19.76 -6.53
C GLY A 189 -14.23 -19.07 -6.00
N LEU A 190 -13.10 -19.24 -6.71
CA LEU A 190 -11.79 -18.71 -6.26
C LEU A 190 -11.77 -17.19 -6.13
N SER A 191 -12.41 -16.46 -7.04
CA SER A 191 -12.45 -14.99 -6.99
C SER A 191 -13.11 -14.50 -5.71
N GLN A 192 -14.23 -15.11 -5.29
CA GLN A 192 -14.88 -14.76 -4.03
C GLN A 192 -14.03 -15.16 -2.83
N PHE A 193 -13.42 -16.34 -2.87
CA PHE A 193 -12.54 -16.81 -1.80
C PHE A 193 -11.36 -15.84 -1.56
N ILE A 194 -10.63 -15.43 -2.62
CA ILE A 194 -9.54 -14.45 -2.51
C ILE A 194 -10.06 -13.12 -1.94
N GLN A 195 -11.25 -12.69 -2.36
CA GLN A 195 -11.85 -11.47 -1.81
C GLN A 195 -12.16 -11.61 -0.31
N ASP A 196 -12.67 -12.76 0.12
CA ASP A 196 -12.99 -13.01 1.54
C ASP A 196 -11.72 -13.04 2.39
N GLU A 197 -10.65 -13.67 1.90
CA GLU A 197 -9.32 -13.64 2.52
C GLU A 197 -8.80 -12.21 2.67
N THR A 198 -8.75 -11.48 1.56
CA THR A 198 -8.23 -10.10 1.51
C THR A 198 -9.01 -9.19 2.43
N ARG A 199 -10.34 -9.24 2.39
CA ARG A 199 -11.21 -8.43 3.25
C ARG A 199 -11.06 -8.78 4.72
N ASN A 200 -10.96 -10.06 5.07
CA ASN A 200 -10.79 -10.43 6.47
C ASN A 200 -9.45 -9.94 7.02
N PHE A 201 -8.38 -10.02 6.24
CA PHE A 201 -7.09 -9.43 6.56
C PHE A 201 -7.20 -7.90 6.74
N ASN A 202 -7.72 -7.20 5.73
CA ASN A 202 -7.81 -5.74 5.69
C ASN A 202 -8.72 -5.18 6.79
N ASN A 203 -9.87 -5.81 7.05
CA ASN A 203 -10.82 -5.38 8.08
C ASN A 203 -10.23 -5.40 9.49
N LYS A 204 -9.27 -6.28 9.78
CA LYS A 204 -8.59 -6.29 11.07
C LYS A 204 -7.63 -5.11 11.22
N ILE A 205 -7.03 -4.65 10.13
CA ILE A 205 -6.22 -3.44 10.13
C ILE A 205 -7.12 -2.22 10.36
N ILE A 206 -8.22 -2.09 9.64
CA ILE A 206 -9.14 -0.95 9.70
C ILE A 206 -9.88 -0.89 11.04
N SER A 207 -10.37 -2.01 11.56
CA SER A 207 -11.16 -2.07 12.79
C SER A 207 -10.41 -1.59 14.03
N ASN A 208 -9.11 -1.64 13.96
CA ASN A 208 -8.22 -1.18 15.02
C ASN A 208 -7.61 0.22 14.74
N ALA A 209 -7.85 0.81 13.55
CA ALA A 209 -7.33 2.12 13.18
C ALA A 209 -7.89 3.28 14.03
N GLY A 210 -9.01 3.07 14.74
CA GLY A 210 -9.58 4.05 15.67
C GLY A 210 -8.69 4.41 16.88
N THR A 211 -7.56 3.75 17.04
CA THR A 211 -6.54 4.09 18.03
C THR A 211 -5.48 5.07 17.53
N TYR A 212 -5.54 5.47 16.26
CA TYR A 212 -4.56 6.40 15.70
C TYR A 212 -4.98 7.85 15.91
N VAL A 213 -4.25 8.54 16.77
CA VAL A 213 -4.49 9.96 17.10
C VAL A 213 -4.05 10.84 15.93
N SER A 214 -4.87 11.84 15.62
CA SER A 214 -4.58 12.84 14.56
C SER A 214 -3.24 13.55 14.78
N GLY A 215 -2.43 13.66 13.73
CA GLY A 215 -1.23 14.51 13.68
C GLY A 215 0.10 13.81 13.88
N GLN A 216 0.14 12.68 14.52
CA GLN A 216 1.30 11.79 14.60
C GLN A 216 0.79 10.36 14.57
N GLY A 217 1.49 9.46 13.91
CA GLY A 217 1.12 8.08 14.04
C GLY A 217 1.12 7.27 12.76
N VAL A 218 0.21 6.30 12.69
CA VAL A 218 0.07 5.42 11.55
C VAL A 218 -1.07 5.89 10.67
N ARG A 219 -0.82 6.00 9.37
CA ARG A 219 -1.86 6.17 8.36
C ARG A 219 -1.99 4.91 7.53
N LEU A 220 -3.22 4.50 7.32
CA LEU A 220 -3.55 3.39 6.43
C LEU A 220 -3.97 3.95 5.08
N PHE A 221 -3.23 3.58 4.04
CA PHE A 221 -3.64 3.77 2.65
C PHE A 221 -4.37 2.51 2.17
N ASP A 222 -5.58 2.71 1.66
CA ASP A 222 -6.42 1.61 1.18
C ASP A 222 -6.05 1.23 -0.27
N ALA A 223 -5.10 0.33 -0.41
CA ALA A 223 -4.68 -0.18 -1.70
C ALA A 223 -5.76 -1.07 -2.35
N GLU A 224 -6.63 -1.72 -1.56
CA GLU A 224 -7.76 -2.50 -2.08
C GLU A 224 -8.69 -1.60 -2.88
N VAL A 225 -9.11 -0.46 -2.33
CA VAL A 225 -9.98 0.49 -3.01
C VAL A 225 -9.32 1.05 -4.26
N LEU A 226 -8.03 1.39 -4.18
CA LEU A 226 -7.31 1.90 -5.35
C LEU A 226 -7.34 0.92 -6.51
N TYR A 227 -7.01 -0.37 -6.26
CA TYR A 227 -6.93 -1.36 -7.32
C TYR A 227 -8.29 -1.90 -7.80
N LEU A 228 -9.36 -1.62 -7.07
CA LEU A 228 -10.74 -1.90 -7.49
C LEU A 228 -11.39 -0.71 -8.21
N SER A 229 -10.81 0.49 -8.12
CA SER A 229 -11.49 1.69 -8.60
C SER A 229 -11.46 1.79 -10.12
N ALA A 230 -12.56 2.33 -10.68
CA ALA A 230 -12.66 2.69 -12.10
C ALA A 230 -11.62 3.78 -12.49
N ASP A 231 -10.95 4.39 -11.51
CA ASP A 231 -9.93 5.41 -11.73
C ASP A 231 -8.75 4.89 -12.54
N PHE A 232 -8.42 3.60 -12.46
CA PHE A 232 -7.41 3.00 -13.33
C PHE A 232 -7.77 3.12 -14.81
N GLN A 233 -9.05 3.07 -15.17
CA GLN A 233 -9.50 3.28 -16.54
C GLN A 233 -9.26 4.73 -16.98
N GLY A 234 -9.42 5.71 -16.09
CA GLY A 234 -9.07 7.11 -16.31
C GLY A 234 -7.58 7.34 -16.61
N TYR A 235 -6.72 6.41 -16.21
CA TYR A 235 -5.27 6.44 -16.50
C TYR A 235 -4.85 5.54 -17.67
N GLY A 236 -5.81 5.06 -18.45
CA GLY A 236 -5.54 4.31 -19.67
C GLY A 236 -5.44 2.80 -19.48
N ILE A 237 -5.67 2.27 -18.27
CA ILE A 237 -5.77 0.81 -18.06
C ILE A 237 -7.11 0.33 -18.64
N THR A 238 -7.04 -0.58 -19.60
CA THR A 238 -8.24 -1.12 -20.27
C THR A 238 -8.95 -2.16 -19.38
N THR A 239 -10.22 -2.43 -19.68
CA THR A 239 -10.97 -3.50 -18.99
C THR A 239 -10.27 -4.86 -19.12
N ALA A 240 -9.71 -5.18 -20.29
CA ALA A 240 -8.91 -6.39 -20.49
C ALA A 240 -7.61 -6.35 -19.67
N GLY A 241 -6.97 -5.19 -19.58
CA GLY A 241 -5.74 -4.99 -18.80
C GLY A 241 -5.94 -5.15 -17.28
N LEU A 242 -7.17 -5.07 -16.78
CA LEU A 242 -7.45 -5.35 -15.35
C LEU A 242 -7.36 -6.84 -15.00
N THR A 243 -7.33 -7.73 -15.97
CA THR A 243 -7.43 -9.17 -15.76
C THR A 243 -6.36 -9.98 -16.46
N LEU A 244 -5.64 -9.39 -17.41
CA LEU A 244 -4.59 -10.04 -18.18
C LEU A 244 -3.21 -9.57 -17.71
N ALA A 245 -2.20 -10.42 -17.90
CA ALA A 245 -0.80 -10.09 -17.68
C ALA A 245 -0.18 -9.46 -18.93
N ALA A 246 0.61 -8.40 -18.73
CA ALA A 246 1.36 -7.76 -19.81
C ALA A 246 2.57 -8.61 -20.27
N CYS A 247 3.10 -9.45 -19.38
CA CYS A 247 4.24 -10.30 -19.67
C CYS A 247 3.80 -11.69 -20.17
N PRO A 248 4.63 -12.37 -20.98
CA PRO A 248 4.34 -13.75 -21.40
C PRO A 248 4.11 -14.68 -20.20
N VAL A 249 3.17 -15.61 -20.35
CA VAL A 249 2.72 -16.54 -19.28
C VAL A 249 3.87 -17.32 -18.61
N VAL A 250 4.94 -17.55 -19.36
CA VAL A 250 6.11 -18.31 -18.87
C VAL A 250 7.18 -17.45 -18.19
N MET A 251 6.93 -16.14 -18.09
CA MET A 251 7.91 -15.18 -17.59
C MET A 251 7.37 -14.48 -16.34
N ALA A 252 8.08 -14.62 -15.21
CA ALA A 252 7.79 -13.81 -14.03
C ALA A 252 8.01 -12.32 -14.34
N GLY A 253 7.17 -11.45 -13.78
CA GLY A 253 7.22 -10.00 -14.02
C GLY A 253 8.60 -9.39 -13.75
N ILE A 254 9.31 -9.91 -12.76
CA ILE A 254 10.69 -9.50 -12.44
C ILE A 254 11.70 -9.75 -13.59
N ASN A 255 11.40 -10.65 -14.51
CA ASN A 255 12.24 -10.96 -15.68
C ASN A 255 11.69 -10.32 -16.96
N CYS A 256 10.52 -9.70 -16.88
CA CYS A 256 9.86 -9.06 -18.00
C CYS A 256 10.45 -7.66 -18.25
N THR A 257 10.67 -7.34 -19.50
CA THR A 257 11.17 -6.04 -19.95
C THR A 257 10.17 -5.43 -20.93
N ALA A 258 10.31 -4.16 -21.27
CA ALA A 258 9.50 -3.50 -22.30
C ALA A 258 9.59 -4.23 -23.66
N LYS A 259 10.70 -4.94 -23.93
CA LYS A 259 10.90 -5.72 -25.18
C LYS A 259 10.19 -7.08 -25.17
N SER A 260 9.97 -7.65 -23.99
CA SER A 260 9.32 -8.96 -23.82
C SER A 260 7.86 -8.88 -23.42
N ALA A 261 7.41 -7.73 -22.92
CA ALA A 261 6.03 -7.46 -22.59
C ALA A 261 5.18 -7.22 -23.85
N ASP A 262 3.86 -7.26 -23.69
CA ASP A 262 2.92 -6.75 -24.68
C ASP A 262 3.28 -5.29 -25.03
N PRO A 263 3.28 -4.90 -26.31
CA PRO A 263 3.58 -3.51 -26.70
C PRO A 263 2.69 -2.46 -26.01
N ASN A 264 1.47 -2.86 -25.60
CA ASN A 264 0.53 -2.01 -24.89
C ASN A 264 0.58 -2.20 -23.37
N TYR A 265 1.68 -2.69 -22.79
CA TYR A 265 1.80 -3.00 -21.35
C TYR A 265 1.39 -1.85 -20.42
N ASN A 266 1.40 -0.61 -20.91
CA ASN A 266 0.91 0.56 -20.17
C ASN A 266 -0.61 0.55 -19.92
N THR A 267 -1.36 -0.32 -20.61
CA THR A 267 -2.81 -0.49 -20.46
C THR A 267 -3.19 -1.65 -19.57
N TYR A 268 -2.21 -2.29 -18.93
CA TYR A 268 -2.39 -3.44 -18.05
C TYR A 268 -2.14 -3.06 -16.58
N LEU A 269 -2.96 -3.63 -15.68
CA LEU A 269 -2.74 -3.55 -14.24
C LEU A 269 -1.64 -4.52 -13.80
N TYR A 270 -1.65 -5.74 -14.35
CA TYR A 270 -0.73 -6.80 -13.96
C TYR A 270 0.40 -6.97 -14.97
N ALA A 271 1.63 -7.08 -14.46
CA ALA A 271 2.79 -7.47 -15.24
C ALA A 271 2.84 -8.99 -15.43
N ASP A 272 2.52 -9.77 -14.40
CA ASP A 272 2.43 -11.22 -14.41
C ASP A 272 1.18 -11.71 -13.65
N ASP A 273 1.21 -12.91 -13.11
CA ASP A 273 0.06 -13.49 -12.38
C ASP A 273 -0.38 -12.65 -11.17
N ILE A 274 0.55 -11.93 -10.52
CA ILE A 274 0.32 -11.22 -9.25
C ILE A 274 0.97 -9.83 -9.19
N ASN A 275 2.10 -9.63 -9.85
CA ASN A 275 2.81 -8.36 -9.80
C ASN A 275 2.16 -7.30 -10.68
N VAL A 276 2.10 -6.08 -10.19
CA VAL A 276 1.52 -4.96 -10.94
C VAL A 276 2.54 -4.32 -11.88
N THR A 277 2.04 -3.67 -12.92
CA THR A 277 2.86 -2.97 -13.93
C THR A 277 3.53 -1.71 -13.37
N PRO A 278 4.56 -1.18 -14.05
CA PRO A 278 5.15 0.12 -13.72
C PRO A 278 4.14 1.26 -13.66
N VAL A 279 3.11 1.24 -14.50
CA VAL A 279 2.03 2.25 -14.46
C VAL A 279 1.28 2.19 -13.14
N ALA A 280 0.86 0.99 -12.72
CA ALA A 280 0.16 0.80 -11.46
C ALA A 280 1.04 1.18 -10.26
N GLN A 281 2.34 0.88 -10.30
CA GLN A 281 3.30 1.30 -9.28
C GLN A 281 3.40 2.83 -9.15
N ARG A 282 3.50 3.54 -10.28
CA ARG A 282 3.54 5.02 -10.29
C ARG A 282 2.26 5.62 -9.74
N LEU A 283 1.11 5.07 -10.15
CA LEU A 283 -0.19 5.52 -9.66
C LEU A 283 -0.29 5.33 -8.14
N LEU A 284 0.10 4.17 -7.63
CA LEU A 284 0.12 3.91 -6.20
C LEU A 284 0.97 4.94 -5.45
N GLY A 285 2.19 5.23 -5.92
CA GLY A 285 3.07 6.23 -5.31
C GLY A 285 2.49 7.64 -5.35
N ALA A 286 1.88 8.05 -6.47
CA ALA A 286 1.25 9.35 -6.60
C ALA A 286 0.02 9.51 -5.70
N TYR A 287 -0.82 8.48 -5.62
CA TYR A 287 -2.00 8.49 -4.75
C TYR A 287 -1.64 8.47 -3.28
N THR A 288 -0.64 7.69 -2.87
CA THR A 288 -0.16 7.70 -1.48
C THR A 288 0.40 9.06 -1.08
N TYR A 289 1.12 9.74 -1.98
CA TYR A 289 1.56 11.12 -1.73
C TYR A 289 0.38 12.07 -1.53
N THR A 290 -0.59 12.06 -2.45
CA THR A 290 -1.79 12.92 -2.36
C THR A 290 -2.57 12.63 -1.07
N PHE A 291 -2.73 11.36 -0.72
CA PHE A 291 -3.39 10.93 0.51
C PHE A 291 -2.69 11.45 1.77
N LEU A 292 -1.37 11.35 1.84
CA LEU A 292 -0.60 11.87 2.97
C LEU A 292 -0.73 13.38 3.07
N ARG A 293 -0.58 14.10 1.95
CA ARG A 293 -0.68 15.57 1.89
C ARG A 293 -2.08 16.13 2.17
N SER A 294 -3.12 15.31 2.04
CA SER A 294 -4.50 15.71 2.38
C SER A 294 -4.78 15.79 3.88
N ALA A 295 -3.88 15.27 4.72
CA ALA A 295 -4.06 15.22 6.16
C ALA A 295 -3.23 16.26 6.89
N LYS A 296 -3.83 16.88 7.91
CA LYS A 296 -3.11 17.81 8.79
C LYS A 296 -1.98 17.08 9.53
N GLY A 297 -0.79 17.66 9.49
CA GLY A 297 0.39 17.14 10.17
C GLY A 297 1.15 16.04 9.42
N TRP A 298 0.87 15.91 8.10
CA TRP A 298 1.54 14.94 7.22
C TRP A 298 2.07 15.60 5.96
#